data_f8217a8b67fd2451ab4606ba660a470b
#
_entry.id   f8217a8b67fd2451ab4606ba660a470b
#
_cell.length_a   1.000
_cell.length_b   1.000
_cell.length_c   1.000
_cell.angle_alpha   90.00
_cell.angle_beta   90.00
_cell.angle_gamma   90.00
#
_symmetry.space_group_name_H-M   'P 1'
#
loop_
_entity.id
_entity.type
_entity.pdbx_description
1 polymer ?
#
loop_
_entity_poly.entity_id
_entity_poly.type
_entity_poly.pdbx_seq_one_letter_code
_entity_poly.pdbx_strand_id
1 'polypeptide(L)'
;PVNMMGASKRIMEMFLMRESLTQTISMARFANVAFSDGSLLHGFNQRFAKQQPLSAPNDIRRYFLTPRESGELCLLSGLLGGNRDILFPKLSEKLHLITFSEIAQKFLNYHGYEVFECNSEDEARGKAKKLISTKKWPCYFFSTDTTGEKDIEEFYTNDEILDMTRFDAIGIICNQPNFDEIKLDEFLDGIDSLRSNKSWNKGDIISLYFELLPEFAHIETGKYLDQRM
;
A
#
# COMPACT_ATOMS: atom_id res chain seq x y z
N PRO A 1 -11.87 -5.33 1.28
CA PRO A 1 -11.05 -4.11 1.18
C PRO A 1 -11.67 -2.93 1.93
N VAL A 2 -10.83 -2.03 2.48
CA VAL A 2 -11.29 -0.84 3.25
C VAL A 2 -11.02 0.48 2.52
N ASN A 3 -10.27 0.45 1.43
CA ASN A 3 -9.99 1.62 0.60
C ASN A 3 -10.03 1.28 -0.90
N MET A 4 -10.13 2.33 -1.72
CA MET A 4 -10.26 2.20 -3.18
C MET A 4 -9.09 1.47 -3.84
N MET A 5 -7.86 1.69 -3.37
CA MET A 5 -6.68 1.03 -3.90
C MET A 5 -6.69 -0.48 -3.60
N GLY A 6 -7.06 -0.86 -2.38
CA GLY A 6 -7.23 -2.28 -2.02
C GLY A 6 -8.36 -2.94 -2.80
N ALA A 7 -9.47 -2.22 -3.03
CA ALA A 7 -10.60 -2.70 -3.83
C ALA A 7 -10.20 -2.88 -5.31
N SER A 8 -9.47 -1.93 -5.90
CA SER A 8 -9.00 -2.07 -7.30
C SER A 8 -8.07 -3.27 -7.50
N LYS A 9 -7.20 -3.55 -6.53
CA LYS A 9 -6.36 -4.76 -6.56
C LYS A 9 -7.19 -6.04 -6.46
N ARG A 10 -8.21 -6.07 -5.61
CA ARG A 10 -9.12 -7.22 -5.51
C ARG A 10 -9.88 -7.44 -6.81
N ILE A 11 -10.39 -6.38 -7.42
CA ILE A 11 -11.06 -6.44 -8.74
C ILE A 11 -10.09 -6.97 -9.80
N MET A 12 -8.85 -6.47 -9.83
CA MET A 12 -7.82 -6.98 -10.73
C MET A 12 -7.60 -8.50 -10.55
N GLU A 13 -7.52 -8.98 -9.31
CA GLU A 13 -7.40 -10.42 -9.05
C GLU A 13 -8.59 -11.21 -9.60
N MET A 14 -9.83 -10.69 -9.51
CA MET A 14 -11.01 -11.35 -10.07
C MET A 14 -10.92 -11.48 -11.60
N PHE A 15 -10.50 -10.42 -12.30
CA PHE A 15 -10.25 -10.47 -13.74
C PHE A 15 -9.14 -11.47 -14.10
N LEU A 16 -8.04 -11.47 -13.34
CA LEU A 16 -6.96 -12.45 -13.54
C LEU A 16 -7.43 -13.89 -13.27
N MET A 17 -8.34 -14.11 -12.34
CA MET A 17 -8.94 -15.42 -12.11
C MET A 17 -9.83 -15.84 -13.30
N ARG A 18 -10.55 -14.94 -13.92
CA ARG A 18 -11.28 -15.22 -15.16
C ARG A 18 -10.34 -15.65 -16.29
N GLU A 19 -9.29 -14.87 -16.52
CA GLU A 19 -8.28 -15.19 -17.53
C GLU A 19 -7.54 -16.51 -17.26
N SER A 20 -7.41 -16.89 -15.98
CA SER A 20 -6.75 -18.14 -15.56
C SER A 20 -7.47 -19.42 -16.02
N LEU A 21 -8.69 -19.31 -16.53
CA LEU A 21 -9.42 -20.43 -17.12
C LEU A 21 -8.84 -20.85 -18.47
N THR A 22 -8.20 -19.94 -19.18
CA THR A 22 -7.66 -20.14 -20.54
C THR A 22 -6.15 -20.11 -20.61
N GLN A 23 -5.47 -19.49 -19.64
CA GLN A 23 -4.02 -19.36 -19.62
C GLN A 23 -3.48 -19.48 -18.20
N THR A 24 -2.20 -19.83 -18.06
CA THR A 24 -1.55 -19.91 -16.75
C THR A 24 -1.26 -18.50 -16.23
N ILE A 25 -1.79 -18.18 -15.06
CA ILE A 25 -1.59 -16.90 -14.37
C ILE A 25 -1.08 -17.19 -12.97
N SER A 26 0.02 -16.56 -12.61
CA SER A 26 0.50 -16.48 -11.24
C SER A 26 0.67 -15.01 -10.83
N MET A 27 0.60 -14.74 -9.54
CA MET A 27 0.61 -13.40 -9.00
C MET A 27 1.57 -13.31 -7.81
N ALA A 28 1.91 -12.07 -7.42
CA ALA A 28 2.63 -11.80 -6.19
C ALA A 28 1.88 -10.76 -5.36
N ARG A 29 1.71 -11.02 -4.06
CA ARG A 29 1.32 -10.03 -3.06
C ARG A 29 2.54 -9.69 -2.23
N PHE A 30 2.87 -8.42 -2.12
CA PHE A 30 4.00 -7.97 -1.30
C PHE A 30 3.62 -6.76 -0.44
N ALA A 31 4.41 -6.57 0.61
CA ALA A 31 4.30 -5.45 1.51
C ALA A 31 4.65 -4.12 0.82
N ASN A 32 4.71 -3.05 1.58
CA ASN A 32 5.11 -1.75 1.04
C ASN A 32 6.53 -1.81 0.47
N VAL A 33 6.68 -1.35 -0.77
CA VAL A 33 8.00 -1.22 -1.37
C VAL A 33 8.61 0.10 -0.89
N ALA A 34 9.71 -0.01 -0.14
CA ALA A 34 10.38 1.14 0.45
C ALA A 34 10.85 2.12 -0.63
N PHE A 35 10.56 3.40 -0.42
CA PHE A 35 10.95 4.51 -1.32
C PHE A 35 10.43 4.41 -2.75
N SER A 36 9.39 3.61 -3.00
CA SER A 36 8.71 3.57 -4.29
C SER A 36 8.04 4.93 -4.59
N ASP A 37 7.90 5.25 -5.90
CA ASP A 37 7.26 6.49 -6.33
C ASP A 37 5.87 6.66 -5.73
N GLY A 38 5.57 7.88 -5.27
CA GLY A 38 4.31 8.21 -4.60
C GLY A 38 4.17 7.67 -3.18
N SER A 39 5.17 6.94 -2.64
CA SER A 39 5.13 6.48 -1.25
C SER A 39 5.50 7.59 -0.26
N LEU A 40 5.04 7.45 1.00
CA LEU A 40 5.43 8.37 2.08
C LEU A 40 6.95 8.45 2.24
N LEU A 41 7.66 7.31 2.11
CA LEU A 41 9.11 7.28 2.21
C LEU A 41 9.80 7.98 1.02
N HIS A 42 9.22 7.90 -0.19
CA HIS A 42 9.67 8.73 -1.30
C HIS A 42 9.51 10.22 -0.98
N GLY A 43 8.39 10.58 -0.34
CA GLY A 43 8.16 11.92 0.19
C GLY A 43 9.27 12.40 1.15
N PHE A 44 9.85 11.52 1.97
CA PHE A 44 10.99 11.89 2.84
C PHE A 44 12.20 12.33 2.01
N ASN A 45 12.55 11.62 0.93
CA ASN A 45 13.62 12.03 0.04
C ASN A 45 13.36 13.41 -0.58
N GLN A 46 12.13 13.64 -1.07
CA GLN A 46 11.74 14.90 -1.69
C GLN A 46 11.83 16.09 -0.70
N ARG A 47 11.34 15.88 0.52
CA ARG A 47 11.37 16.90 1.57
C ARG A 47 12.77 17.16 2.08
N PHE A 48 13.56 16.10 2.26
CA PHE A 48 14.94 16.23 2.66
C PHE A 48 15.74 17.06 1.65
N ALA A 49 15.60 16.77 0.35
CA ALA A 49 16.24 17.54 -0.71
C ALA A 49 15.82 19.02 -0.73
N LYS A 50 14.55 19.30 -0.36
CA LYS A 50 14.00 20.68 -0.29
C LYS A 50 14.20 21.36 1.07
N GLN A 51 14.89 20.71 2.01
CA GLN A 51 15.06 21.19 3.38
C GLN A 51 13.72 21.50 4.09
N GLN A 52 12.73 20.64 3.88
CA GLN A 52 11.40 20.72 4.47
C GLN A 52 11.26 19.77 5.66
N PRO A 53 10.40 20.06 6.65
CA PRO A 53 10.12 19.15 7.75
C PRO A 53 9.63 17.79 7.28
N LEU A 54 9.86 16.73 8.06
CA LEU A 54 9.23 15.45 7.86
C LEU A 54 7.98 15.33 8.74
N SER A 55 6.97 14.64 8.20
CA SER A 55 5.77 14.29 8.94
C SER A 55 5.44 12.83 8.69
N ALA A 56 5.05 12.11 9.75
CA ALA A 56 4.78 10.68 9.66
C ALA A 56 3.83 10.22 10.76
N PRO A 57 2.95 9.24 10.47
CA PRO A 57 2.18 8.57 11.52
C PRO A 57 3.11 7.75 12.43
N ASN A 58 2.79 7.73 13.73
CA ASN A 58 3.56 7.04 14.76
C ASN A 58 2.87 5.77 15.30
N ASP A 59 1.64 5.53 14.91
CA ASP A 59 0.77 4.45 15.36
C ASP A 59 0.57 3.34 14.32
N ILE A 60 0.91 3.60 13.05
CA ILE A 60 0.80 2.63 11.96
C ILE A 60 2.10 1.89 11.77
N ARG A 61 2.03 0.57 11.77
CA ARG A 61 3.16 -0.32 11.50
C ARG A 61 3.01 -1.00 10.15
N ARG A 62 4.10 -1.09 9.40
CA ARG A 62 4.12 -1.72 8.09
C ARG A 62 5.34 -2.61 7.93
N TYR A 63 5.16 -3.64 7.11
CA TYR A 63 6.27 -4.41 6.56
C TYR A 63 6.78 -3.72 5.31
N PHE A 64 8.10 -3.70 5.13
CA PHE A 64 8.73 -3.11 3.96
C PHE A 64 9.61 -4.12 3.26
N LEU A 65 9.53 -4.10 1.94
CA LEU A 65 10.45 -4.78 1.03
C LEU A 65 11.27 -3.74 0.28
N THR A 66 12.47 -4.10 -0.09
CA THR A 66 13.25 -3.30 -1.04
C THR A 66 12.67 -3.45 -2.47
N PRO A 67 12.92 -2.51 -3.39
CA PRO A 67 12.55 -2.68 -4.80
C PRO A 67 13.12 -3.96 -5.42
N ARG A 68 14.30 -4.39 -4.97
CA ARG A 68 14.93 -5.63 -5.43
C ARG A 68 14.13 -6.85 -4.96
N GLU A 69 13.81 -6.96 -3.68
CA GLU A 69 13.04 -8.08 -3.14
C GLU A 69 11.64 -8.19 -3.77
N SER A 70 10.98 -7.05 -4.02
CA SER A 70 9.68 -7.05 -4.71
C SER A 70 9.81 -7.55 -6.16
N GLY A 71 10.86 -7.14 -6.87
CA GLY A 71 11.17 -7.61 -8.22
C GLY A 71 11.54 -9.11 -8.25
N GLU A 72 12.32 -9.58 -7.29
CA GLU A 72 12.66 -11.00 -7.13
C GLU A 72 11.41 -11.85 -6.87
N LEU A 73 10.47 -11.38 -6.01
CA LEU A 73 9.21 -12.08 -5.77
C LEU A 73 8.33 -12.16 -7.03
N CYS A 74 8.23 -11.08 -7.79
CA CYS A 74 7.52 -11.09 -9.08
C CYS A 74 8.16 -12.07 -10.07
N LEU A 75 9.50 -12.09 -10.16
CA LEU A 75 10.21 -13.02 -11.02
C LEU A 75 9.98 -14.47 -10.61
N LEU A 76 10.05 -14.77 -9.31
CA LEU A 76 9.78 -16.10 -8.76
C LEU A 76 8.33 -16.52 -9.04
N SER A 77 7.37 -15.61 -8.90
CA SER A 77 5.98 -15.87 -9.27
C SER A 77 5.86 -16.30 -10.73
N GLY A 78 6.47 -15.54 -11.65
CA GLY A 78 6.44 -15.85 -13.07
C GLY A 78 7.16 -17.14 -13.49
N LEU A 79 8.21 -17.54 -12.76
CA LEU A 79 9.01 -18.73 -13.11
C LEU A 79 8.55 -20.02 -12.40
N LEU A 80 8.08 -19.92 -11.16
CA LEU A 80 7.83 -21.07 -10.27
C LEU A 80 6.38 -21.15 -9.79
N GLY A 81 5.57 -20.14 -10.03
CA GLY A 81 4.15 -20.14 -9.69
C GLY A 81 3.36 -21.07 -10.63
N GLY A 82 2.49 -21.88 -10.05
CA GLY A 82 1.46 -22.61 -10.79
C GLY A 82 0.31 -21.70 -11.19
N ASN A 83 -0.61 -22.24 -12.00
CA ASN A 83 -1.81 -21.49 -12.36
C ASN A 83 -2.62 -21.13 -11.11
N ARG A 84 -2.93 -19.84 -10.94
CA ARG A 84 -3.66 -19.23 -9.80
C ARG A 84 -2.89 -19.15 -8.50
N ASP A 85 -1.60 -19.47 -8.50
CA ASP A 85 -0.77 -19.25 -7.32
C ASP A 85 -0.56 -17.75 -7.10
N ILE A 86 -0.69 -17.31 -5.83
CA ILE A 86 -0.32 -15.96 -5.40
C ILE A 86 0.81 -16.11 -4.38
N LEU A 87 2.01 -15.72 -4.78
CA LEU A 87 3.18 -15.79 -3.93
C LEU A 87 3.23 -14.58 -2.99
N PHE A 88 3.58 -14.80 -1.73
CA PHE A 88 3.75 -13.73 -0.74
C PHE A 88 4.92 -14.01 0.21
N PRO A 89 5.59 -13.00 0.78
CA PRO A 89 6.64 -13.21 1.74
C PRO A 89 6.06 -13.74 3.05
N LYS A 90 6.62 -14.83 3.59
CA LYS A 90 6.24 -15.30 4.92
C LYS A 90 6.66 -14.26 5.96
N LEU A 91 5.74 -13.93 6.86
CA LEU A 91 6.05 -13.10 8.01
C LEU A 91 7.03 -13.85 8.91
N SER A 92 8.26 -13.45 8.92
CA SER A 92 9.30 -13.98 9.79
C SER A 92 9.85 -12.86 10.69
N GLU A 93 10.58 -13.21 11.72
CA GLU A 93 11.30 -12.24 12.57
C GLU A 93 12.26 -11.33 11.79
N LYS A 94 12.62 -11.73 10.55
CA LYS A 94 13.45 -10.93 9.63
C LYS A 94 12.69 -9.82 8.93
N LEU A 95 11.37 -9.93 8.81
CA LEU A 95 10.51 -8.88 8.28
C LEU A 95 10.09 -7.97 9.45
N HIS A 96 10.83 -6.92 9.67
CA HIS A 96 10.58 -5.98 10.76
C HIS A 96 9.30 -5.18 10.51
N LEU A 97 8.37 -5.33 11.44
CA LEU A 97 7.21 -4.47 11.54
C LEU A 97 7.66 -3.14 12.18
N ILE A 98 7.67 -2.08 11.40
CA ILE A 98 8.22 -0.78 11.78
C ILE A 98 7.23 0.35 11.52
N THR A 99 7.24 1.38 12.37
CA THR A 99 6.43 2.59 12.16
C THR A 99 7.09 3.55 11.17
N PHE A 100 6.29 4.40 10.54
CA PHE A 100 6.83 5.44 9.65
C PHE A 100 7.68 6.46 10.39
N SER A 101 7.34 6.78 11.65
CA SER A 101 8.13 7.67 12.50
C SER A 101 9.50 7.06 12.83
N GLU A 102 9.59 5.77 13.12
CA GLU A 102 10.87 5.09 13.33
C GLU A 102 11.74 5.08 12.05
N ILE A 103 11.11 4.93 10.87
CA ILE A 103 11.84 5.03 9.59
C ILE A 103 12.34 6.46 9.39
N ALA A 104 11.52 7.48 9.67
CA ALA A 104 11.94 8.88 9.57
C ALA A 104 13.16 9.17 10.47
N GLN A 105 13.18 8.64 11.69
CA GLN A 105 14.32 8.77 12.60
C GLN A 105 15.57 8.10 12.03
N LYS A 106 15.46 6.85 11.57
CA LYS A 106 16.59 6.12 10.96
C LYS A 106 17.11 6.82 9.71
N PHE A 107 16.20 7.32 8.86
CA PHE A 107 16.52 8.06 7.66
C PHE A 107 17.33 9.33 7.97
N LEU A 108 16.87 10.13 8.92
CA LEU A 108 17.56 11.37 9.31
C LEU A 108 18.90 11.08 9.99
N ASN A 109 18.98 10.09 10.87
CA ASN A 109 20.23 9.67 11.50
C ASN A 109 21.27 9.21 10.46
N TYR A 110 20.83 8.46 9.44
CA TYR A 110 21.70 8.06 8.33
C TYR A 110 22.29 9.27 7.57
N HIS A 111 21.52 10.36 7.44
CA HIS A 111 21.97 11.61 6.84
C HIS A 111 22.70 12.54 7.81
N GLY A 112 22.97 12.12 9.03
CA GLY A 112 23.72 12.90 10.02
C GLY A 112 22.94 14.02 10.67
N TYR A 113 21.60 13.86 10.81
CA TYR A 113 20.73 14.76 11.51
C TYR A 113 20.08 14.10 12.71
N GLU A 114 19.90 14.88 13.79
CA GLU A 114 19.07 14.50 14.94
C GLU A 114 17.62 14.92 14.68
N VAL A 115 16.68 14.07 15.09
CA VAL A 115 15.25 14.42 15.06
C VAL A 115 14.93 15.46 16.12
N PHE A 116 14.21 16.50 15.72
CA PHE A 116 13.58 17.45 16.62
C PHE A 116 12.06 17.35 16.45
N GLU A 117 11.40 16.72 17.42
CA GLU A 117 9.95 16.55 17.37
C GLU A 117 9.23 17.85 17.67
N CYS A 118 8.26 18.19 16.85
CA CYS A 118 7.42 19.38 16.92
C CYS A 118 5.98 18.96 17.24
N ASN A 119 5.24 19.85 17.90
CA ASN A 119 3.85 19.59 18.29
C ASN A 119 2.83 19.86 17.17
N SER A 120 3.26 20.51 16.08
CA SER A 120 2.42 20.79 14.92
C SER A 120 3.24 20.97 13.65
N GLU A 121 2.56 20.89 12.50
CA GLU A 121 3.18 21.16 11.19
C GLU A 121 3.69 22.60 11.08
N ASP A 122 2.93 23.55 11.58
CA ASP A 122 3.31 24.98 11.55
C ASP A 122 4.57 25.23 12.39
N GLU A 123 4.68 24.61 13.56
CA GLU A 123 5.88 24.68 14.37
C GLU A 123 7.08 24.09 13.62
N ALA A 124 6.91 22.93 13.00
CA ALA A 124 7.97 22.28 12.24
C ALA A 124 8.43 23.15 11.07
N ARG A 125 7.51 23.74 10.32
CA ARG A 125 7.81 24.65 9.21
C ARG A 125 8.51 25.92 9.69
N GLY A 126 8.00 26.55 10.75
CA GLY A 126 8.56 27.78 11.29
C GLY A 126 9.99 27.63 11.83
N LYS A 127 10.34 26.43 12.35
CA LYS A 127 11.66 26.14 12.91
C LYS A 127 12.66 25.54 11.91
N ALA A 128 12.23 25.16 10.71
CA ALA A 128 13.03 24.36 9.77
C ALA A 128 14.41 24.97 9.48
N LYS A 129 14.46 26.19 9.01
CA LYS A 129 15.72 26.87 8.65
C LYS A 129 16.74 26.90 9.80
N LYS A 130 16.26 27.20 11.01
CA LYS A 130 17.13 27.31 12.20
C LYS A 130 17.62 25.94 12.66
N LEU A 131 16.76 24.96 12.73
CA LEU A 131 17.10 23.62 13.22
C LEU A 131 18.04 22.90 12.27
N ILE A 132 17.76 22.93 10.97
CA ILE A 132 18.57 22.24 9.94
C ILE A 132 20.02 22.77 9.95
N SER A 133 20.21 24.08 10.16
CA SER A 133 21.57 24.66 10.25
C SER A 133 22.36 24.16 11.48
N THR A 134 21.68 23.62 12.48
CA THR A 134 22.29 23.04 13.71
C THR A 134 22.26 21.52 13.72
N LYS A 135 22.12 20.87 12.55
CA LYS A 135 22.03 19.41 12.41
C LYS A 135 20.85 18.76 13.14
N LYS A 136 19.79 19.51 13.39
CA LYS A 136 18.51 19.01 13.90
C LYS A 136 17.46 19.13 12.81
N TRP A 137 16.65 18.08 12.62
CA TRP A 137 15.61 18.08 11.60
C TRP A 137 14.24 18.13 12.24
N PRO A 138 13.41 19.14 11.92
CA PRO A 138 12.08 19.23 12.49
C PRO A 138 11.18 18.15 11.92
N CYS A 139 10.51 17.43 12.83
CA CYS A 139 9.59 16.36 12.51
C CYS A 139 8.28 16.57 13.26
N TYR A 140 7.17 16.25 12.60
CA TYR A 140 5.86 16.17 13.23
C TYR A 140 5.34 14.73 13.14
N PHE A 141 5.22 14.06 14.28
CA PHE A 141 4.65 12.72 14.37
C PHE A 141 3.24 12.80 14.93
N PHE A 142 2.32 12.09 14.29
CA PHE A 142 0.90 12.17 14.59
C PHE A 142 0.24 10.80 14.60
N SER A 143 -0.88 10.67 15.31
CA SER A 143 -1.75 9.49 15.19
C SER A 143 -2.61 9.60 13.96
N THR A 144 -2.77 8.49 13.23
CA THR A 144 -3.53 8.48 11.97
C THR A 144 -5.01 8.75 12.21
N ASP A 145 -5.60 9.53 11.31
CA ASP A 145 -7.05 9.76 11.21
C ASP A 145 -7.49 9.73 9.73
N THR A 146 -6.67 9.11 8.88
CA THR A 146 -6.87 9.10 7.42
C THR A 146 -7.85 8.02 6.98
N THR A 147 -8.41 8.20 5.77
CA THR A 147 -9.38 7.28 5.18
C THR A 147 -8.73 5.93 4.86
N GLY A 148 -9.33 4.84 5.37
CA GLY A 148 -9.00 3.47 4.96
C GLY A 148 -7.64 2.94 5.42
N GLU A 149 -7.09 3.50 6.49
CA GLU A 149 -5.90 2.95 7.12
C GLU A 149 -6.22 1.69 7.95
N LYS A 150 -5.35 0.68 7.83
CA LYS A 150 -5.37 -0.52 8.68
C LYS A 150 -4.22 -0.44 9.68
N ASP A 151 -4.44 -0.96 10.89
CA ASP A 151 -3.39 -1.04 11.92
C ASP A 151 -2.23 -1.93 11.46
N ILE A 152 -2.55 -3.08 10.86
CA ILE A 152 -1.58 -4.05 10.33
C ILE A 152 -2.05 -4.50 8.95
N GLU A 153 -1.12 -4.63 8.02
CA GLU A 153 -1.39 -5.23 6.71
C GLU A 153 -1.35 -6.75 6.78
N GLU A 154 -2.30 -7.37 6.09
CA GLU A 154 -2.43 -8.81 5.95
C GLU A 154 -2.11 -9.21 4.51
N PHE A 155 -1.34 -10.28 4.34
CA PHE A 155 -1.04 -10.84 3.01
C PHE A 155 -2.13 -11.78 2.52
N TYR A 156 -2.87 -12.38 3.42
CA TYR A 156 -3.94 -13.34 3.15
C TYR A 156 -5.07 -13.21 4.17
N THR A 157 -6.20 -13.75 3.85
CA THR A 157 -7.38 -13.84 4.72
C THR A 157 -7.55 -15.26 5.26
N ASN A 158 -8.39 -15.43 6.28
CA ASN A 158 -8.65 -16.75 6.87
C ASN A 158 -9.33 -17.74 5.91
N ASP A 159 -9.99 -17.24 4.87
CA ASP A 159 -10.71 -18.05 3.90
C ASP A 159 -9.84 -18.51 2.73
N GLU A 160 -8.60 -18.02 2.63
CA GLU A 160 -7.66 -18.40 1.57
C GLU A 160 -6.91 -19.68 1.91
N ILE A 161 -6.75 -20.57 0.94
CA ILE A 161 -6.03 -21.84 1.08
C ILE A 161 -4.53 -21.55 0.90
N LEU A 162 -3.74 -21.90 1.91
CA LEU A 162 -2.31 -21.59 1.94
C LEU A 162 -1.45 -22.85 1.76
N ASP A 163 -0.42 -22.75 0.92
CA ASP A 163 0.72 -23.67 0.92
C ASP A 163 1.93 -22.96 1.53
N MET A 164 2.28 -23.35 2.75
CA MET A 164 3.41 -22.78 3.50
C MET A 164 4.66 -23.67 3.44
N THR A 165 4.64 -24.71 2.62
CA THR A 165 5.68 -25.75 2.62
C THR A 165 6.56 -25.74 1.39
N ARG A 166 6.08 -25.23 0.26
CA ARG A 166 6.78 -25.27 -1.04
C ARG A 166 8.09 -24.48 -1.05
N PHE A 167 8.16 -23.38 -0.33
CA PHE A 167 9.37 -22.55 -0.20
C PHE A 167 9.61 -22.16 1.26
N ASP A 168 10.86 -21.95 1.63
CA ASP A 168 11.23 -21.59 3.01
C ASP A 168 10.74 -20.19 3.40
N ALA A 169 10.97 -19.17 2.58
CA ALA A 169 10.69 -17.76 2.87
C ALA A 169 9.43 -17.22 2.20
N ILE A 170 8.78 -17.98 1.31
CA ILE A 170 7.62 -17.58 0.52
C ILE A 170 6.46 -18.50 0.82
N GLY A 171 5.30 -17.94 1.11
CA GLY A 171 4.02 -18.64 1.16
C GLY A 171 3.29 -18.50 -0.17
N ILE A 172 2.35 -19.39 -0.41
CA ILE A 172 1.53 -19.39 -1.61
C ILE A 172 0.06 -19.46 -1.19
N ILE A 173 -0.74 -18.59 -1.77
CA ILE A 173 -2.19 -18.72 -1.74
C ILE A 173 -2.58 -19.53 -2.98
N CYS A 174 -3.18 -20.71 -2.76
CA CYS A 174 -3.72 -21.56 -3.81
C CYS A 174 -5.11 -21.03 -4.18
N ASN A 175 -5.14 -19.97 -5.01
CA ASN A 175 -6.37 -19.26 -5.29
C ASN A 175 -7.32 -20.08 -6.19
N GLN A 176 -8.63 -19.86 -6.01
CA GLN A 176 -9.67 -20.51 -6.79
C GLN A 176 -10.39 -19.47 -7.67
N PRO A 177 -10.84 -19.87 -8.86
CA PRO A 177 -11.56 -18.96 -9.75
C PRO A 177 -12.99 -18.73 -9.22
N ASN A 178 -13.09 -17.85 -8.23
CA ASN A 178 -14.36 -17.45 -7.63
C ASN A 178 -14.67 -16.01 -8.05
N PHE A 179 -15.52 -15.87 -9.05
CA PHE A 179 -15.99 -14.58 -9.58
C PHE A 179 -17.37 -14.76 -10.23
N ASP A 180 -18.10 -13.67 -10.34
CA ASP A 180 -19.35 -13.59 -11.09
C ASP A 180 -19.04 -12.91 -12.43
N GLU A 181 -19.15 -13.67 -13.54
CA GLU A 181 -18.80 -13.21 -14.87
C GLU A 181 -19.68 -12.03 -15.31
N ILE A 182 -20.99 -12.11 -15.02
CA ILE A 182 -21.95 -11.06 -15.38
C ILE A 182 -21.58 -9.76 -14.69
N LYS A 183 -21.31 -9.81 -13.37
CA LYS A 183 -20.91 -8.62 -12.61
C LYS A 183 -19.57 -8.04 -13.05
N LEU A 184 -18.63 -8.86 -13.48
CA LEU A 184 -17.37 -8.38 -14.04
C LEU A 184 -17.59 -7.61 -15.34
N ASP A 185 -18.46 -8.12 -16.22
CA ASP A 185 -18.79 -7.44 -17.49
C ASP A 185 -19.59 -6.16 -17.24
N GLU A 186 -20.59 -6.18 -16.35
CA GLU A 186 -21.32 -4.99 -15.91
C GLU A 186 -20.41 -3.91 -15.34
N PHE A 187 -19.38 -4.31 -14.58
CA PHE A 187 -18.39 -3.38 -14.04
C PHE A 187 -17.57 -2.72 -15.16
N LEU A 188 -17.12 -3.48 -16.17
CA LEU A 188 -16.39 -2.94 -17.32
C LEU A 188 -17.27 -1.96 -18.13
N ASP A 189 -18.51 -2.35 -18.41
CA ASP A 189 -19.47 -1.51 -19.12
C ASP A 189 -19.75 -0.21 -18.36
N GLY A 190 -19.86 -0.30 -17.03
CA GLY A 190 -20.00 0.85 -16.14
C GLY A 190 -18.80 1.80 -16.22
N ILE A 191 -17.57 1.28 -16.14
CA ILE A 191 -16.34 2.08 -16.27
C ILE A 191 -16.26 2.75 -17.65
N ASP A 192 -16.56 2.00 -18.74
CA ASP A 192 -16.51 2.55 -20.09
C ASP A 192 -17.59 3.61 -20.32
N SER A 193 -18.76 3.43 -19.71
CA SER A 193 -19.82 4.44 -19.71
C SER A 193 -19.38 5.74 -19.02
N LEU A 194 -18.80 5.65 -17.82
CA LEU A 194 -18.27 6.81 -17.10
C LEU A 194 -17.17 7.54 -17.92
N ARG A 195 -16.26 6.80 -18.51
CA ARG A 195 -15.20 7.36 -19.38
C ARG A 195 -15.76 8.08 -20.60
N SER A 196 -16.79 7.52 -21.22
CA SER A 196 -17.41 8.07 -22.43
C SER A 196 -18.21 9.34 -22.13
N ASN A 197 -18.93 9.37 -21.03
CA ASN A 197 -19.79 10.50 -20.64
C ASN A 197 -19.01 11.74 -20.19
N LYS A 198 -17.74 11.61 -19.82
CA LYS A 198 -16.84 12.71 -19.37
C LYS A 198 -17.37 13.54 -18.18
N SER A 199 -18.48 13.11 -17.58
CA SER A 199 -19.12 13.77 -16.43
C SER A 199 -19.34 12.74 -15.33
N TRP A 200 -18.31 12.45 -14.56
CA TRP A 200 -18.35 11.52 -13.45
C TRP A 200 -17.67 12.15 -12.23
N ASN A 201 -18.01 11.65 -11.08
CA ASN A 201 -17.42 12.03 -9.81
C ASN A 201 -16.92 10.78 -9.05
N LYS A 202 -16.24 10.99 -7.95
CA LYS A 202 -15.73 9.90 -7.11
C LYS A 202 -16.82 8.94 -6.64
N GLY A 203 -18.02 9.46 -6.34
CA GLY A 203 -19.16 8.65 -5.88
C GLY A 203 -19.62 7.64 -6.93
N ASP A 204 -19.60 8.01 -8.20
CA ASP A 204 -20.00 7.11 -9.30
C ASP A 204 -19.06 5.90 -9.39
N ILE A 205 -17.75 6.12 -9.22
CA ILE A 205 -16.75 5.03 -9.19
C ILE A 205 -16.93 4.16 -7.93
N ILE A 206 -17.15 4.78 -6.77
CA ILE A 206 -17.39 4.05 -5.51
C ILE A 206 -18.62 3.16 -5.63
N SER A 207 -19.70 3.62 -6.28
CA SER A 207 -20.91 2.83 -6.50
C SER A 207 -20.64 1.56 -7.30
N LEU A 208 -19.89 1.66 -8.43
CA LEU A 208 -19.50 0.50 -9.21
C LEU A 208 -18.67 -0.51 -8.39
N TYR A 209 -17.82 -0.01 -7.50
CA TYR A 209 -17.02 -0.88 -6.62
C TYR A 209 -17.89 -1.62 -5.61
N PHE A 210 -18.90 -0.97 -5.02
CA PHE A 210 -19.84 -1.62 -4.11
C PHE A 210 -20.71 -2.67 -4.81
N GLU A 211 -21.12 -2.43 -6.05
CA GLU A 211 -21.91 -3.37 -6.84
C GLU A 211 -21.12 -4.67 -7.13
N LEU A 212 -19.84 -4.55 -7.46
CA LEU A 212 -18.98 -5.70 -7.74
C LEU A 212 -18.45 -6.36 -6.46
N LEU A 213 -18.14 -5.58 -5.42
CA LEU A 213 -17.55 -6.03 -4.15
C LEU A 213 -18.48 -5.68 -2.99
N PRO A 214 -19.51 -6.49 -2.68
CA PRO A 214 -20.42 -6.22 -1.56
C PRO A 214 -19.71 -6.12 -0.19
N GLU A 215 -18.56 -6.79 -0.03
CA GLU A 215 -17.72 -6.74 1.17
C GLU A 215 -16.81 -5.49 1.24
N PHE A 216 -16.93 -4.58 0.31
CA PHE A 216 -16.14 -3.35 0.31
C PHE A 216 -16.59 -2.43 1.46
N ALA A 217 -15.75 -2.32 2.49
CA ALA A 217 -16.04 -1.57 3.72
C ALA A 217 -15.42 -0.16 3.69
N HIS A 218 -15.62 0.58 2.60
CA HIS A 218 -15.08 1.92 2.45
C HIS A 218 -15.83 2.94 3.30
N ILE A 219 -15.08 3.65 4.14
CA ILE A 219 -15.60 4.79 4.91
C ILE A 219 -14.83 6.04 4.46
N GLU A 220 -15.54 6.98 3.86
CA GLU A 220 -14.96 8.23 3.41
C GLU A 220 -14.89 9.23 4.57
N THR A 221 -13.69 9.55 5.03
CA THR A 221 -13.47 10.56 6.09
C THR A 221 -13.12 11.93 5.53
N GLY A 222 -12.84 12.03 4.22
CA GLY A 222 -12.38 13.26 3.57
C GLY A 222 -10.95 13.66 3.95
N LYS A 223 -10.22 12.82 4.68
CA LYS A 223 -8.84 13.08 5.10
C LYS A 223 -7.90 12.11 4.42
N TYR A 224 -6.91 12.64 3.75
CA TYR A 224 -5.93 11.86 2.99
C TYR A 224 -4.51 12.16 3.47
N LEU A 225 -3.66 11.14 3.47
CA LEU A 225 -2.27 11.27 3.94
C LEU A 225 -1.49 12.30 3.11
N ASP A 226 -1.76 12.39 1.80
CA ASP A 226 -1.11 13.34 0.89
C ASP A 226 -1.43 14.82 1.21
N GLN A 227 -2.49 15.07 1.94
CA GLN A 227 -2.88 16.43 2.37
C GLN A 227 -2.12 16.87 3.63
N ARG A 228 -1.46 15.94 4.31
CA ARG A 228 -0.65 16.19 5.48
C ARG A 228 0.76 16.56 5.04
N MET A 229 0.93 17.85 4.99
CA MET A 229 2.17 18.63 4.97
C MET A 229 2.21 19.78 4.07
#